data_eced388e8f4ec688b4d5ba3e9ad69e8f
#
_entry.id   eced388e8f4ec688b4d5ba3e9ad69e8f
#
_cell.length_a   1.000
_cell.length_b   1.000
_cell.length_c   1.000
_cell.angle_alpha   90.00
_cell.angle_beta   90.00
_cell.angle_gamma   90.00
#
_symmetry.space_group_name_H-M   'P 1'
#
loop_
_entity.id
_entity.type
_entity.pdbx_description
1 polymer ?
#
loop_
_entity_poly.entity_id
_entity_poly.type
_entity_poly.pdbx_seq_one_letter_code
_entity_poly.pdbx_strand_id
1 'polypeptide(L)'
;LMRSSAASDVYKRQGHIRPDGDCVGSTLGLYNYIRKNLPECQVTVYLEKPSDEFNYLSGINDIKHEAEDKHFDLFVVLDCSSMDRIEPFMSCFENADKTICIDHHISNNSFADVNYVEPQSSSACEVLYTTFDEDKVDKNVAECIYTGIIHDTGVFKYSCTSRRTMDIAGKMMEMG
;
A
#
# COMPACT_ATOMS: atom_id res chain seq x y z
N LEU A 1 14.63 9.84 -13.72
CA LEU A 1 13.62 10.45 -12.83
C LEU A 1 12.42 9.52 -12.77
N MET A 2 12.27 8.80 -11.71
CA MET A 2 11.04 8.03 -11.52
C MET A 2 10.00 8.94 -10.86
N ARG A 3 8.87 9.13 -11.52
CA ARG A 3 7.65 9.67 -10.92
C ARG A 3 6.78 8.47 -10.60
N SER A 4 6.49 8.25 -9.34
CA SER A 4 5.63 7.14 -8.94
C SER A 4 4.36 7.65 -8.29
N SER A 5 3.28 6.95 -8.51
CA SER A 5 2.05 7.10 -7.78
C SER A 5 1.61 5.73 -7.27
N ALA A 6 1.02 5.71 -6.10
CA ALA A 6 0.45 4.52 -5.52
C ALA A 6 -1.06 4.69 -5.42
N ALA A 7 -1.81 3.70 -5.83
CA ALA A 7 -3.25 3.61 -5.63
C ALA A 7 -3.58 2.25 -5.01
N SER A 8 -4.54 2.21 -4.15
CA SER A 8 -4.88 1.00 -3.43
C SER A 8 -6.37 0.68 -3.44
N ASP A 9 -6.67 -0.50 -2.97
CA ASP A 9 -7.94 -1.17 -3.11
C ASP A 9 -9.07 -0.57 -2.28
N VAL A 10 -10.27 -0.88 -2.75
CA VAL A 10 -11.50 -0.42 -2.18
C VAL A 10 -12.47 -1.58 -2.01
N TYR A 11 -12.78 -1.94 -0.77
CA TYR A 11 -13.80 -2.94 -0.46
C TYR A 11 -15.22 -2.42 -0.74
N LYS A 12 -15.89 -3.06 -1.70
CA LYS A 12 -17.30 -2.80 -2.00
C LYS A 12 -18.20 -3.62 -1.09
N ARG A 13 -18.66 -3.03 0.03
CA ARG A 13 -19.85 -3.51 0.74
C ARG A 13 -20.79 -2.35 0.98
N GLN A 14 -21.96 -2.36 0.29
CA GLN A 14 -23.11 -1.47 0.50
C GLN A 14 -22.80 0.05 0.44
N GLY A 15 -22.38 0.53 -0.72
CA GLY A 15 -22.46 1.95 -1.06
C GLY A 15 -21.39 2.88 -0.48
N HIS A 16 -20.45 2.40 0.34
CA HIS A 16 -19.30 3.17 0.82
C HIS A 16 -18.02 2.37 0.71
N ILE A 17 -17.10 2.89 -0.08
CA ILE A 17 -15.79 2.33 -0.27
C ILE A 17 -14.88 2.99 0.78
N ARG A 18 -14.32 2.23 1.71
CA ARG A 18 -13.36 2.72 2.71
C ARG A 18 -12.10 1.86 2.62
N PRO A 19 -10.91 2.48 2.42
CA PRO A 19 -9.66 1.76 2.53
C PRO A 19 -9.50 1.23 3.96
N ASP A 20 -9.14 -0.04 4.08
CA ASP A 20 -8.83 -0.64 5.39
C ASP A 20 -7.39 -0.33 5.82
N GLY A 21 -6.96 -0.90 6.93
CA GLY A 21 -5.64 -0.60 7.48
C GLY A 21 -4.49 -1.13 6.67
N ASP A 22 -4.66 -2.25 5.91
CA ASP A 22 -3.60 -2.78 5.05
C ASP A 22 -3.43 -1.93 3.80
N CYS A 23 -4.54 -1.53 3.22
CA CYS A 23 -4.58 -0.61 2.10
C CYS A 23 -3.95 0.77 2.42
N VAL A 24 -4.33 1.38 3.55
CA VAL A 24 -3.75 2.66 4.01
C VAL A 24 -2.29 2.49 4.39
N GLY A 25 -1.98 1.44 5.14
CA GLY A 25 -0.64 1.15 5.64
C GLY A 25 0.36 0.88 4.52
N SER A 26 0.02 0.02 3.55
CA SER A 26 0.88 -0.28 2.41
C SER A 26 1.12 0.96 1.53
N THR A 27 0.06 1.71 1.26
CA THR A 27 0.13 2.92 0.43
C THR A 27 0.99 4.01 1.08
N LEU A 28 0.75 4.35 2.34
CA LEU A 28 1.54 5.35 3.05
C LEU A 28 2.94 4.85 3.42
N GLY A 29 3.11 3.55 3.66
CA GLY A 29 4.41 2.93 3.88
C GLY A 29 5.34 3.11 2.68
N LEU A 30 4.86 2.81 1.48
CA LEU A 30 5.63 3.03 0.25
C LEU A 30 5.89 4.53 0.02
N TYR A 31 4.89 5.37 0.24
CA TYR A 31 5.02 6.83 0.10
C TYR A 31 6.12 7.40 0.99
N ASN A 32 6.09 7.09 2.28
CA ASN A 32 7.11 7.57 3.23
C ASN A 32 8.50 7.01 2.91
N TYR A 33 8.59 5.74 2.51
CA TYR A 33 9.85 5.11 2.11
C TYR A 33 10.48 5.82 0.90
N ILE A 34 9.70 6.10 -0.15
CA ILE A 34 10.21 6.77 -1.35
C ILE A 34 10.59 8.21 -1.01
N ARG A 35 9.76 8.98 -0.33
CA ARG A 35 10.05 10.38 0.02
C ARG A 35 11.34 10.54 0.81
N LYS A 36 11.60 9.61 1.73
CA LYS A 36 12.82 9.64 2.53
C LYS A 36 14.06 9.28 1.74
N ASN A 37 14.00 8.20 0.95
CA ASN A 37 15.17 7.57 0.38
C ASN A 37 15.47 7.99 -1.06
N LEU A 38 14.47 8.54 -1.76
CA LEU A 38 14.55 9.01 -3.16
C LEU A 38 13.94 10.42 -3.27
N PRO A 39 14.55 11.43 -2.63
CA PRO A 39 13.96 12.78 -2.53
C PRO A 39 13.80 13.48 -3.88
N GLU A 40 14.49 13.03 -4.93
CA GLU A 40 14.35 13.49 -6.31
C GLU A 40 13.07 12.97 -6.99
N CYS A 41 12.45 11.92 -6.45
CA CYS A 41 11.21 11.38 -7.00
C CYS A 41 10.00 12.23 -6.59
N GLN A 42 9.16 12.56 -7.55
CA GLN A 42 7.85 13.16 -7.27
C GLN A 42 6.85 12.02 -7.03
N VAL A 43 6.40 11.87 -5.79
CA VAL A 43 5.44 10.84 -5.40
C VAL A 43 4.09 11.48 -5.15
N THR A 44 3.04 10.90 -5.70
CA THR A 44 1.64 11.26 -5.43
C THR A 44 0.91 10.02 -4.91
N VAL A 45 0.12 10.18 -3.86
CA VAL A 45 -0.71 9.13 -3.28
C VAL A 45 -2.16 9.37 -3.67
N TYR A 46 -2.79 8.35 -4.24
CA TYR A 46 -4.21 8.32 -4.53
C TYR A 46 -4.87 7.26 -3.66
N LEU A 47 -5.90 7.65 -2.93
CA LEU A 47 -6.70 6.77 -2.12
C LEU A 47 -8.05 7.43 -1.86
N GLU A 48 -9.13 6.66 -1.79
CA GLU A 48 -10.37 7.17 -1.24
C GLU A 48 -10.16 7.61 0.21
N LYS A 49 -11.04 8.48 0.70
CA LYS A 49 -10.87 9.05 2.04
C LYS A 49 -10.84 7.95 3.11
N PRO A 50 -9.70 7.73 3.79
CA PRO A 50 -9.59 6.77 4.87
C PRO A 50 -10.44 7.14 6.08
N SER A 51 -10.67 6.17 6.97
CA SER A 51 -11.25 6.42 8.30
C SER A 51 -10.34 7.32 9.15
N ASP A 52 -10.95 8.16 9.98
CA ASP A 52 -10.23 9.09 10.88
C ASP A 52 -9.31 8.36 11.89
N GLU A 53 -9.51 7.07 12.10
CA GLU A 53 -8.65 6.25 12.95
C GLU A 53 -7.20 6.16 12.46
N PHE A 54 -6.94 6.41 11.15
CA PHE A 54 -5.61 6.41 10.55
C PHE A 54 -4.93 7.79 10.54
N ASN A 55 -5.54 8.83 11.11
CA ASN A 55 -5.03 10.21 11.09
C ASN A 55 -3.65 10.36 11.78
N TYR A 56 -3.19 9.38 12.52
CA TYR A 56 -1.86 9.37 13.13
C TYR A 56 -0.73 9.02 12.16
N LEU A 57 -1.05 8.41 11.01
CA LEU A 57 -0.04 7.98 10.04
C LEU A 57 0.56 9.17 9.28
N SER A 58 1.87 9.17 9.15
CA SER A 58 2.60 10.17 8.38
C SER A 58 2.20 10.11 6.91
N GLY A 59 1.92 11.28 6.30
CA GLY A 59 1.51 11.39 4.91
C GLY A 59 0.00 11.28 4.68
N ILE A 60 -0.82 11.04 5.71
CA ILE A 60 -2.28 10.89 5.58
C ILE A 60 -2.94 12.11 4.93
N ASN A 61 -2.43 13.32 5.23
CA ASN A 61 -2.96 14.56 4.68
C ASN A 61 -2.45 14.88 3.26
N ASP A 62 -1.50 14.09 2.74
CA ASP A 62 -0.97 14.24 1.38
C ASP A 62 -1.76 13.39 0.36
N ILE A 63 -2.71 12.59 0.84
CA ILE A 63 -3.56 11.73 0.00
C ILE A 63 -4.48 12.57 -0.87
N LYS A 64 -4.48 12.28 -2.17
CA LYS A 64 -5.43 12.80 -3.14
C LYS A 64 -6.60 11.83 -3.31
N HIS A 65 -7.80 12.36 -3.25
CA HIS A 65 -9.04 11.58 -3.33
C HIS A 65 -9.68 11.56 -4.72
N GLU A 66 -9.11 12.31 -5.65
CA GLU A 66 -9.58 12.41 -7.03
C GLU A 66 -8.40 12.18 -7.99
N ALA A 67 -8.68 11.49 -9.10
CA ALA A 67 -7.69 11.30 -10.15
C ALA A 67 -7.34 12.65 -10.80
N GLU A 68 -6.07 12.83 -11.12
CA GLU A 68 -5.59 13.96 -11.91
C GLU A 68 -5.34 13.51 -13.35
N ASP A 69 -5.64 14.36 -14.33
CA ASP A 69 -5.23 14.16 -15.71
C ASP A 69 -3.73 14.42 -15.83
N LYS A 70 -2.95 13.43 -15.44
CA LYS A 70 -1.49 13.49 -15.35
C LYS A 70 -0.88 12.19 -15.82
N HIS A 71 0.22 12.31 -16.54
CA HIS A 71 1.06 11.16 -16.92
C HIS A 71 2.02 10.79 -15.79
N PHE A 72 2.25 9.49 -15.61
CA PHE A 72 3.17 8.94 -14.62
C PHE A 72 4.16 7.98 -15.29
N ASP A 73 5.44 8.07 -14.92
CA ASP A 73 6.44 7.10 -15.36
C ASP A 73 6.18 5.71 -14.76
N LEU A 74 5.59 5.69 -13.55
CA LEU A 74 5.24 4.46 -12.83
C LEU A 74 3.99 4.65 -12.00
N PHE A 75 3.05 3.70 -12.09
CA PHE A 75 1.89 3.58 -11.22
C PHE A 75 1.98 2.27 -10.41
N VAL A 76 1.96 2.38 -9.08
CA VAL A 76 2.02 1.23 -8.19
C VAL A 76 0.66 1.04 -7.53
N VAL A 77 0.10 -0.15 -7.69
CA VAL A 77 -1.13 -0.58 -7.04
C VAL A 77 -0.78 -1.49 -5.88
N LEU A 78 -1.35 -1.21 -4.72
CA LEU A 78 -1.11 -1.94 -3.48
C LEU A 78 -2.41 -2.50 -2.94
N ASP A 79 -2.37 -3.72 -2.42
CA ASP A 79 -3.51 -4.36 -1.75
C ASP A 79 -4.78 -4.40 -2.63
N CYS A 80 -4.62 -4.86 -3.87
CA CYS A 80 -5.69 -4.83 -4.85
C CYS A 80 -5.70 -6.09 -5.70
N SER A 81 -6.79 -6.85 -5.62
CA SER A 81 -6.91 -8.13 -6.31
C SER A 81 -7.32 -8.03 -7.78
N SER A 82 -7.89 -6.89 -8.20
CA SER A 82 -8.43 -6.73 -9.56
C SER A 82 -8.56 -5.27 -9.98
N MET A 83 -8.51 -5.05 -11.28
CA MET A 83 -8.50 -3.74 -11.91
C MET A 83 -9.76 -2.90 -11.65
N ASP A 84 -10.92 -3.53 -11.52
CA ASP A 84 -12.18 -2.85 -11.22
C ASP A 84 -12.20 -2.15 -9.86
N ARG A 85 -11.27 -2.51 -8.99
CA ARG A 85 -11.15 -1.92 -7.65
C ARG A 85 -10.36 -0.61 -7.62
N ILE A 86 -9.64 -0.28 -8.69
CA ILE A 86 -8.94 1.00 -8.85
C ILE A 86 -9.74 1.99 -9.71
N GLU A 87 -11.02 1.72 -9.97
CA GLU A 87 -11.87 2.48 -10.88
C GLU A 87 -11.79 4.02 -10.70
N PRO A 88 -11.78 4.58 -9.48
CA PRO A 88 -11.64 6.03 -9.32
C PRO A 88 -10.33 6.60 -9.88
N PHE A 89 -9.29 5.78 -10.02
CA PHE A 89 -7.95 6.16 -10.46
C PHE A 89 -7.52 5.45 -11.76
N MET A 90 -8.46 4.83 -12.47
CA MET A 90 -8.20 4.05 -13.68
C MET A 90 -7.45 4.88 -14.75
N SER A 91 -7.85 6.15 -14.93
CA SER A 91 -7.18 7.04 -15.90
C SER A 91 -5.71 7.25 -15.57
N CYS A 92 -5.34 7.30 -14.29
CA CYS A 92 -3.94 7.40 -13.88
C CYS A 92 -3.17 6.11 -14.17
N PHE A 93 -3.81 4.96 -13.96
CA PHE A 93 -3.23 3.64 -14.25
C PHE A 93 -3.00 3.44 -15.75
N GLU A 94 -4.00 3.74 -16.58
CA GLU A 94 -3.94 3.59 -18.03
C GLU A 94 -2.95 4.56 -18.70
N ASN A 95 -2.73 5.75 -18.12
CA ASN A 95 -1.80 6.75 -18.62
C ASN A 95 -0.38 6.63 -18.06
N ALA A 96 -0.07 5.57 -17.33
CA ALA A 96 1.27 5.33 -16.81
C ALA A 96 2.14 4.57 -17.83
N ASP A 97 3.45 4.88 -17.87
CA ASP A 97 4.41 4.18 -18.71
C ASP A 97 4.61 2.73 -18.27
N LYS A 98 4.54 2.50 -16.95
CA LYS A 98 4.68 1.20 -16.30
C LYS A 98 3.74 1.07 -15.12
N THR A 99 3.28 -0.16 -14.89
CA THR A 99 2.40 -0.49 -13.78
C THR A 99 2.97 -1.64 -12.95
N ILE A 100 2.85 -1.55 -11.63
CA ILE A 100 3.23 -2.60 -10.68
C ILE A 100 2.05 -2.86 -9.75
N CYS A 101 1.77 -4.13 -9.48
CA CYS A 101 0.85 -4.55 -8.43
C CYS A 101 1.62 -5.32 -7.35
N ILE A 102 1.46 -4.93 -6.08
CA ILE A 102 1.98 -5.66 -4.91
C ILE A 102 0.79 -6.04 -4.05
N ASP A 103 0.57 -7.33 -3.86
CA ASP A 103 -0.66 -7.84 -3.27
C ASP A 103 -0.47 -9.19 -2.57
N HIS A 104 -1.42 -9.56 -1.73
CA HIS A 104 -1.46 -10.87 -1.07
C HIS A 104 -2.76 -11.65 -1.33
N HIS A 105 -3.69 -11.11 -2.09
CA HIS A 105 -4.96 -11.79 -2.36
C HIS A 105 -4.80 -13.00 -3.26
N ILE A 106 -5.35 -14.15 -2.86
CA ILE A 106 -5.40 -15.37 -3.68
C ILE A 106 -6.16 -15.14 -5.01
N SER A 107 -7.12 -14.22 -4.99
CA SER A 107 -7.96 -13.88 -6.14
C SER A 107 -7.32 -12.87 -7.11
N ASN A 108 -6.08 -12.45 -6.87
CA ASN A 108 -5.40 -11.51 -7.76
C ASN A 108 -5.29 -12.07 -9.19
N ASN A 109 -5.68 -11.28 -10.18
CA ASN A 109 -5.72 -11.67 -11.59
C ASN A 109 -4.51 -11.17 -12.41
N SER A 110 -3.47 -10.64 -11.75
CA SER A 110 -2.21 -10.21 -12.38
C SER A 110 -2.40 -9.18 -13.49
N PHE A 111 -3.09 -8.09 -13.20
CA PHE A 111 -3.53 -7.09 -14.19
C PHE A 111 -2.50 -5.99 -14.52
N ALA A 112 -1.41 -5.88 -13.76
CA ALA A 112 -0.34 -4.90 -13.98
C ALA A 112 0.76 -5.48 -14.89
N ASP A 113 1.67 -4.64 -15.40
CA ASP A 113 2.84 -5.09 -16.16
C ASP A 113 3.76 -6.00 -15.32
N VAL A 114 3.91 -5.66 -14.05
CA VAL A 114 4.65 -6.47 -13.06
C VAL A 114 3.74 -6.74 -11.88
N ASN A 115 3.59 -8.01 -11.51
CA ASN A 115 2.76 -8.41 -10.38
C ASN A 115 3.61 -9.17 -9.37
N TYR A 116 3.72 -8.63 -8.16
CA TYR A 116 4.37 -9.27 -7.03
C TYR A 116 3.29 -9.66 -6.01
N VAL A 117 2.82 -10.90 -6.14
CA VAL A 117 1.69 -11.42 -5.37
C VAL A 117 2.13 -12.59 -4.51
N GLU A 118 1.96 -12.47 -3.20
CA GLU A 118 2.29 -13.52 -2.23
C GLU A 118 1.07 -13.95 -1.39
N PRO A 119 0.25 -14.90 -1.86
CA PRO A 119 -0.97 -15.32 -1.16
C PRO A 119 -0.76 -15.96 0.21
N GLN A 120 0.48 -16.29 0.57
CA GLN A 120 0.83 -16.84 1.88
C GLN A 120 1.21 -15.77 2.90
N SER A 121 1.35 -14.52 2.47
CA SER A 121 1.61 -13.39 3.34
C SER A 121 0.34 -12.96 4.07
N SER A 122 0.51 -12.43 5.27
CA SER A 122 -0.61 -12.01 6.10
C SER A 122 -1.31 -10.74 5.59
N SER A 123 -0.60 -9.93 4.80
CA SER A 123 -1.03 -8.61 4.36
C SER A 123 -0.19 -8.12 3.18
N ALA A 124 -0.68 -7.14 2.43
CA ALA A 124 0.11 -6.45 1.41
C ALA A 124 1.26 -5.66 2.04
N CYS A 125 1.10 -5.16 3.27
CA CYS A 125 2.18 -4.56 4.05
C CYS A 125 3.33 -5.52 4.32
N GLU A 126 3.04 -6.79 4.64
CA GLU A 126 4.06 -7.83 4.80
C GLU A 126 4.81 -8.06 3.48
N VAL A 127 4.10 -8.18 2.36
CA VAL A 127 4.71 -8.33 1.03
C VAL A 127 5.57 -7.13 0.68
N LEU A 128 5.03 -5.93 0.84
CA LEU A 128 5.72 -4.68 0.53
C LEU A 128 7.02 -4.53 1.32
N TYR A 129 7.01 -4.84 2.62
CA TYR A 129 8.19 -4.76 3.47
C TYR A 129 9.35 -5.62 2.94
N THR A 130 9.07 -6.78 2.33
CA THR A 130 10.13 -7.64 1.75
C THR A 130 10.86 -7.00 0.57
N THR A 131 10.31 -5.94 0.00
CA THR A 131 10.92 -5.18 -1.11
C THR A 131 11.78 -4.01 -0.62
N PHE A 132 11.71 -3.68 0.66
CA PHE A 132 12.46 -2.57 1.24
C PHE A 132 13.88 -3.00 1.65
N ASP A 133 14.80 -2.05 1.59
CA ASP A 133 16.07 -2.13 2.28
C ASP A 133 15.82 -1.81 3.77
N GLU A 134 16.01 -2.77 4.65
CA GLU A 134 15.70 -2.65 6.08
C GLU A 134 16.40 -1.46 6.74
N ASP A 135 17.64 -1.19 6.36
CA ASP A 135 18.43 -0.07 6.92
C ASP A 135 17.86 1.31 6.54
N LYS A 136 16.94 1.34 5.58
CA LYS A 136 16.27 2.55 5.09
C LYS A 136 14.86 2.74 5.62
N VAL A 137 14.34 1.78 6.36
CA VAL A 137 13.05 1.90 7.04
C VAL A 137 13.21 2.80 8.27
N ASP A 138 12.30 3.74 8.45
CA ASP A 138 12.23 4.58 9.64
C ASP A 138 10.90 4.39 10.38
N LYS A 139 10.74 5.12 11.47
CA LYS A 139 9.54 5.11 12.29
C LYS A 139 8.25 5.33 11.48
N ASN A 140 8.23 6.30 10.57
CA ASN A 140 7.04 6.62 9.78
C ASN A 140 6.64 5.45 8.87
N VAL A 141 7.62 4.81 8.23
CA VAL A 141 7.40 3.62 7.42
C VAL A 141 6.96 2.44 8.31
N ALA A 142 7.64 2.26 9.44
CA ALA A 142 7.33 1.17 10.39
C ALA A 142 5.91 1.25 10.94
N GLU A 143 5.45 2.45 11.34
CA GLU A 143 4.07 2.67 11.80
C GLU A 143 3.04 2.28 10.73
N CYS A 144 3.29 2.63 9.47
CA CYS A 144 2.41 2.27 8.36
C CYS A 144 2.37 0.74 8.14
N ILE A 145 3.53 0.08 8.04
CA ILE A 145 3.63 -1.37 7.85
C ILE A 145 2.99 -2.13 9.01
N TYR A 146 3.26 -1.71 10.24
CA TYR A 146 2.68 -2.31 11.44
C TYR A 146 1.15 -2.21 11.45
N THR A 147 0.61 -1.05 11.05
CA THR A 147 -0.83 -0.81 10.97
C THR A 147 -1.51 -1.80 10.03
N GLY A 148 -0.97 -2.00 8.83
CA GLY A 148 -1.55 -2.96 7.88
C GLY A 148 -1.50 -4.39 8.39
N ILE A 149 -0.35 -4.82 8.92
CA ILE A 149 -0.19 -6.16 9.50
C ILE A 149 -1.21 -6.42 10.62
N ILE A 150 -1.40 -5.47 11.54
CA ILE A 150 -2.38 -5.60 12.64
C ILE A 150 -3.79 -5.75 12.10
N HIS A 151 -4.15 -4.94 11.11
CA HIS A 151 -5.50 -4.95 10.53
C HIS A 151 -5.82 -6.31 9.91
N ASP A 152 -4.99 -6.80 9.00
CA ASP A 152 -5.26 -8.02 8.26
C ASP A 152 -5.11 -9.30 9.06
N THR A 153 -4.30 -9.27 10.10
CA THR A 153 -4.17 -10.38 11.03
C THR A 153 -5.21 -10.39 12.15
N GLY A 154 -6.08 -9.38 12.21
CA GLY A 154 -7.02 -9.19 13.32
C GLY A 154 -6.31 -9.14 14.66
N VAL A 155 -5.23 -8.35 14.75
CA VAL A 155 -4.34 -8.28 15.91
C VAL A 155 -3.72 -9.65 16.20
N PHE A 156 -3.15 -10.26 15.15
CA PHE A 156 -2.46 -11.56 15.18
C PHE A 156 -3.34 -12.78 15.57
N LYS A 157 -4.67 -12.65 15.44
CA LYS A 157 -5.61 -13.72 15.80
C LYS A 157 -5.93 -14.66 14.63
N TYR A 158 -5.78 -14.17 13.39
CA TYR A 158 -6.17 -14.96 12.22
C TYR A 158 -5.07 -15.94 11.81
N SER A 159 -5.48 -17.01 11.11
CA SER A 159 -4.60 -18.09 10.69
C SER A 159 -3.55 -17.70 9.64
N CYS A 160 -3.70 -16.54 9.02
CA CYS A 160 -2.68 -15.95 8.14
C CYS A 160 -1.45 -15.45 8.90
N THR A 161 -1.52 -15.28 10.23
CA THR A 161 -0.40 -14.88 11.08
C THR A 161 0.66 -15.98 11.09
N SER A 162 1.81 -15.70 10.50
CA SER A 162 2.96 -16.60 10.43
C SER A 162 4.10 -16.16 11.35
N ARG A 163 5.16 -16.99 11.45
CA ARG A 163 6.40 -16.57 12.10
C ARG A 163 6.98 -15.32 11.44
N ARG A 164 7.02 -15.28 10.09
CA ARG A 164 7.52 -14.12 9.33
C ARG A 164 6.73 -12.86 9.68
N THR A 165 5.40 -12.96 9.77
CA THR A 165 4.53 -11.87 10.20
C THR A 165 4.94 -11.32 11.57
N MET A 166 5.17 -12.20 12.55
CA MET A 166 5.59 -11.81 13.90
C MET A 166 6.99 -11.22 13.94
N ASP A 167 7.93 -11.79 13.18
CA ASP A 167 9.31 -11.28 13.08
C ASP A 167 9.32 -9.86 12.48
N ILE A 168 8.53 -9.60 11.42
CA ILE A 168 8.41 -8.26 10.82
C ILE A 168 7.72 -7.31 11.80
N ALA A 169 6.59 -7.70 12.39
CA ALA A 169 5.89 -6.85 13.35
C ALA A 169 6.78 -6.48 14.55
N GLY A 170 7.59 -7.42 15.05
CA GLY A 170 8.58 -7.18 16.11
C GLY A 170 9.60 -6.11 15.71
N LYS A 171 10.16 -6.19 14.49
CA LYS A 171 11.06 -5.16 13.97
C LYS A 171 10.41 -3.78 13.87
N MET A 172 9.15 -3.73 13.41
CA MET A 172 8.41 -2.45 13.34
C MET A 172 8.22 -1.83 14.72
N MET A 173 7.93 -2.64 15.74
CA MET A 173 7.82 -2.18 17.13
C MET A 173 9.12 -1.65 17.69
N GLU A 174 10.28 -2.20 17.29
CA GLU A 174 11.60 -1.71 17.73
C GLU A 174 11.94 -0.34 17.12
N MET A 175 11.35 -0.01 15.96
CA MET A 175 11.61 1.26 15.25
C MET A 175 10.74 2.41 15.73
N GLY A 176 9.66 2.15 16.44
CA GLY A 176 8.81 3.23 16.87
C GLY A 176 7.64 3.04 17.67
#